data_4d4f09fccdfc6b4c0a64224c45cdf6df
#
_entry.id   4d4f09fccdfc6b4c0a64224c45cdf6df
#
_cell.length_a   1.000
_cell.length_b   1.000
_cell.length_c   1.000
_cell.angle_alpha   90.00
_cell.angle_beta   90.00
_cell.angle_gamma   90.00
#
_symmetry.space_group_name_H-M   'P 1'
#
loop_
_entity.id
_entity.type
_entity.pdbx_description
1 polymer ?
#
loop_
_entity_poly.entity_id
_entity_poly.type
_entity_poly.pdbx_seq_one_letter_code
_entity_poly.pdbx_strand_id
1 'polypeptide(L)'
;LHFATGAQAMIHKPLCMAYGNADDFKAVIKQLNLCEDSILDVYMEHVQEGVTRDKIQSLMSNETWFDSKKMQQYFDVEIEEKAAVAACASDFFEKYNNIPETLKGIDTKNIVDAVIAELENRSNAAAEAEKQRIEAEKQEILKDLYLYGM
;
A
#
# COMPACT_ATOMS: atom_id res chain seq x y z
N LEU A 1 -2.49 -5.51 14.15
CA LEU A 1 -2.33 -5.02 12.76
C LEU A 1 -2.45 -3.51 12.71
N HIS A 2 -1.71 -2.87 11.77
CA HIS A 2 -1.77 -1.43 11.54
C HIS A 2 -2.36 -1.17 10.16
N PHE A 3 -3.27 -0.19 10.07
CA PHE A 3 -3.92 0.16 8.83
C PHE A 3 -3.97 1.69 8.68
N ALA A 4 -3.36 2.21 7.65
CA ALA A 4 -3.24 3.65 7.46
C ALA A 4 -4.56 4.29 7.03
N THR A 5 -4.83 5.51 7.50
CA THR A 5 -5.94 6.33 7.00
C THR A 5 -5.77 6.55 5.50
N GLY A 6 -6.81 6.25 4.72
CA GLY A 6 -6.79 6.35 3.25
C GLY A 6 -6.25 5.11 2.54
N ALA A 7 -5.70 4.12 3.26
CA ALA A 7 -5.35 2.84 2.67
C ALA A 7 -6.61 2.05 2.28
N GLN A 8 -6.46 1.22 1.26
CA GLN A 8 -7.49 0.26 0.85
C GLN A 8 -6.85 -1.13 0.78
N ALA A 9 -7.58 -2.13 1.25
CA ALA A 9 -7.19 -3.53 1.16
C ALA A 9 -8.35 -4.35 0.59
N MET A 10 -8.02 -5.47 -0.03
CA MET A 10 -9.02 -6.40 -0.54
C MET A 10 -8.66 -7.81 -0.10
N ILE A 11 -9.66 -8.56 0.34
CA ILE A 11 -9.53 -9.98 0.59
C ILE A 11 -10.31 -10.77 -0.47
N HIS A 12 -9.68 -11.83 -0.95
CA HIS A 12 -10.26 -12.70 -1.96
C HIS A 12 -9.84 -14.15 -1.75
N LYS A 13 -10.52 -15.08 -2.41
CA LYS A 13 -10.13 -16.49 -2.44
C LYS A 13 -8.85 -16.68 -3.26
N PRO A 14 -8.02 -17.68 -2.92
CA PRO A 14 -6.87 -18.02 -3.75
C PRO A 14 -7.34 -18.43 -5.15
N LEU A 15 -6.60 -18.00 -6.17
CA LEU A 15 -6.86 -18.33 -7.56
C LEU A 15 -5.59 -18.83 -8.25
N CYS A 16 -5.77 -19.70 -9.22
CA CYS A 16 -4.67 -20.16 -10.07
C CYS A 16 -5.14 -20.38 -11.49
N MET A 17 -4.19 -20.49 -12.40
CA MET A 17 -4.39 -21.07 -13.73
C MET A 17 -3.85 -22.50 -13.74
N ALA A 18 -4.61 -23.44 -14.28
CA ALA A 18 -4.23 -24.83 -14.37
C ALA A 18 -4.51 -25.39 -15.76
N TYR A 19 -3.68 -26.34 -16.17
CA TYR A 19 -3.84 -27.09 -17.39
C TYR A 19 -3.63 -28.58 -17.08
N GLY A 20 -4.49 -29.46 -17.61
CA GLY A 20 -4.40 -30.88 -17.37
C GLY A 20 -5.68 -31.63 -17.64
N ASN A 21 -5.76 -32.87 -17.19
CA ASN A 21 -6.93 -33.73 -17.24
C ASN A 21 -7.80 -33.59 -15.98
N ALA A 22 -8.88 -34.36 -15.88
CA ALA A 22 -9.82 -34.29 -14.76
C ALA A 22 -9.18 -34.60 -13.38
N ASP A 23 -8.20 -35.46 -13.31
CA ASP A 23 -7.54 -35.78 -12.05
C ASP A 23 -6.55 -34.70 -11.63
N ASP A 24 -5.89 -34.04 -12.58
CA ASP A 24 -5.07 -32.86 -12.34
C ASP A 24 -5.93 -31.72 -11.78
N PHE A 25 -7.11 -31.46 -12.34
CA PHE A 25 -8.03 -30.44 -11.82
C PHE A 25 -8.54 -30.77 -10.42
N LYS A 26 -8.82 -32.03 -10.09
CA LYS A 26 -9.18 -32.43 -8.72
C LYS A 26 -8.04 -32.14 -7.73
N ALA A 27 -6.80 -32.42 -8.12
CA ALA A 27 -5.64 -32.12 -7.30
C ALA A 27 -5.49 -30.60 -7.07
N VAL A 28 -5.67 -29.79 -8.09
CA VAL A 28 -5.64 -28.32 -8.01
C VAL A 28 -6.75 -27.79 -7.09
N ILE A 29 -8.00 -28.30 -7.23
CA ILE A 29 -9.11 -27.91 -6.35
C ILE A 29 -8.77 -28.20 -4.90
N LYS A 30 -8.23 -29.39 -4.60
CA LYS A 30 -7.81 -29.76 -3.25
C LYS A 30 -6.76 -28.80 -2.71
N GLN A 31 -5.79 -28.42 -3.53
CA GLN A 31 -4.74 -27.49 -3.14
C GLN A 31 -5.29 -26.07 -2.90
N LEU A 32 -6.21 -25.59 -3.73
CA LEU A 32 -6.85 -24.28 -3.54
C LEU A 32 -7.66 -24.23 -2.25
N ASN A 33 -8.42 -25.30 -1.94
CA ASN A 33 -9.16 -25.39 -0.68
C ASN A 33 -8.22 -25.36 0.53
N LEU A 34 -7.09 -26.07 0.48
CA LEU A 34 -6.09 -26.05 1.53
C LEU A 34 -5.47 -24.65 1.71
N CYS A 35 -5.20 -23.95 0.62
CA CYS A 35 -4.73 -22.56 0.66
C CYS A 35 -5.79 -21.62 1.26
N GLU A 36 -7.07 -21.79 0.88
CA GLU A 36 -8.17 -21.00 1.42
C GLU A 36 -8.28 -21.19 2.94
N ASP A 37 -8.24 -22.44 3.41
CA ASP A 37 -8.27 -22.75 4.83
C ASP A 37 -7.10 -22.12 5.59
N SER A 38 -5.89 -22.19 5.04
CA SER A 38 -4.70 -21.58 5.65
C SER A 38 -4.79 -20.06 5.72
N ILE A 39 -5.32 -19.41 4.69
CA ILE A 39 -5.56 -17.96 4.68
C ILE A 39 -6.61 -17.59 5.73
N LEU A 40 -7.70 -18.36 5.81
CA LEU A 40 -8.75 -18.16 6.81
C LEU A 40 -8.22 -18.31 8.23
N ASP A 41 -7.34 -19.27 8.50
CA ASP A 41 -6.72 -19.45 9.81
C ASP A 41 -5.94 -18.19 10.22
N VAL A 42 -5.12 -17.64 9.31
CA VAL A 42 -4.39 -16.39 9.56
C VAL A 42 -5.34 -15.22 9.82
N TYR A 43 -6.40 -15.09 9.03
CA TYR A 43 -7.37 -14.01 9.25
C TYR A 43 -8.07 -14.14 10.60
N MET A 44 -8.44 -15.36 11.02
CA MET A 44 -9.12 -15.59 12.29
C MET A 44 -8.28 -15.25 13.53
N GLU A 45 -6.96 -15.18 13.40
CA GLU A 45 -6.08 -14.70 14.47
C GLU A 45 -6.22 -13.18 14.73
N HIS A 46 -6.80 -12.46 13.77
CA HIS A 46 -6.84 -11.00 13.76
C HIS A 46 -8.24 -10.40 13.61
N VAL A 47 -9.30 -11.19 13.74
CA VAL A 47 -10.67 -10.70 13.64
C VAL A 47 -11.15 -10.06 14.94
N GLN A 48 -12.12 -9.16 14.84
CA GLN A 48 -12.85 -8.62 15.97
C GLN A 48 -13.67 -9.71 16.68
N GLU A 49 -13.92 -9.52 17.97
CA GLU A 49 -14.78 -10.39 18.74
C GLU A 49 -16.17 -10.53 18.10
N GLY A 50 -16.64 -11.77 17.96
CA GLY A 50 -17.92 -12.09 17.33
C GLY A 50 -17.90 -12.23 15.81
N VAL A 51 -16.80 -11.96 15.13
CA VAL A 51 -16.66 -12.24 13.71
C VAL A 51 -16.37 -13.72 13.49
N THR A 52 -17.20 -14.38 12.69
CA THR A 52 -17.08 -15.83 12.44
C THR A 52 -16.23 -16.14 11.20
N ARG A 53 -15.68 -17.34 11.15
CA ARG A 53 -14.95 -17.86 9.98
C ARG A 53 -15.78 -17.82 8.70
N ASP A 54 -17.06 -18.21 8.78
CA ASP A 54 -17.99 -18.19 7.65
C ASP A 54 -18.20 -16.77 7.12
N LYS A 55 -18.21 -15.77 8.02
CA LYS A 55 -18.30 -14.37 7.62
C LYS A 55 -17.08 -13.93 6.83
N ILE A 56 -15.87 -14.25 7.29
CA ILE A 56 -14.63 -13.92 6.56
C ILE A 56 -14.59 -14.67 5.23
N GLN A 57 -14.93 -15.96 5.20
CA GLN A 57 -15.01 -16.74 3.97
C GLN A 57 -16.00 -16.13 2.94
N SER A 58 -17.15 -15.64 3.40
CA SER A 58 -18.10 -14.93 2.57
C SER A 58 -17.54 -13.63 2.00
N LEU A 59 -16.79 -12.86 2.81
CA LEU A 59 -16.12 -11.63 2.38
C LEU A 59 -15.04 -11.92 1.33
N MET A 60 -14.27 -12.99 1.48
CA MET A 60 -13.30 -13.46 0.48
C MET A 60 -13.98 -13.87 -0.82
N SER A 61 -15.10 -14.61 -0.75
CA SER A 61 -15.86 -15.05 -1.93
C SER A 61 -16.42 -13.88 -2.75
N ASN A 62 -16.65 -12.73 -2.10
CA ASN A 62 -17.19 -11.53 -2.71
C ASN A 62 -16.12 -10.50 -3.09
N GLU A 63 -14.84 -10.85 -3.03
CA GLU A 63 -13.74 -9.91 -3.32
C GLU A 63 -13.95 -8.57 -2.60
N THR A 64 -13.98 -8.64 -1.27
CA THR A 64 -14.42 -7.49 -0.47
C THR A 64 -13.29 -6.50 -0.26
N TRP A 65 -13.55 -5.26 -0.62
CA TRP A 65 -12.69 -4.12 -0.38
C TRP A 65 -13.00 -3.45 0.96
N PHE A 66 -11.95 -3.00 1.63
CA PHE A 66 -11.95 -2.35 2.92
C PHE A 66 -11.24 -1.01 2.85
N ASP A 67 -11.91 0.01 3.34
CA ASP A 67 -11.27 1.23 3.84
C ASP A 67 -10.94 1.06 5.33
N SER A 68 -10.35 2.07 5.96
CA SER A 68 -9.96 2.02 7.37
C SER A 68 -11.16 1.77 8.32
N LYS A 69 -12.32 2.35 8.05
CA LYS A 69 -13.52 2.20 8.87
C LYS A 69 -14.12 0.80 8.76
N LYS A 70 -14.21 0.29 7.53
CA LYS A 70 -14.72 -1.05 7.29
C LYS A 70 -13.76 -2.12 7.79
N MET A 71 -12.44 -1.89 7.71
CA MET A 71 -11.45 -2.81 8.25
C MET A 71 -11.66 -3.03 9.75
N GLN A 72 -11.84 -1.98 10.54
CA GLN A 72 -12.10 -2.07 11.98
C GLN A 72 -13.40 -2.79 12.36
N GLN A 73 -14.36 -2.94 11.45
CA GLN A 73 -15.59 -3.69 11.73
C GLN A 73 -15.36 -5.21 11.76
N TYR A 74 -14.31 -5.69 11.13
CA TYR A 74 -14.06 -7.12 10.97
C TYR A 74 -12.72 -7.56 11.56
N PHE A 75 -11.73 -6.66 11.59
CA PHE A 75 -10.38 -6.99 12.03
C PHE A 75 -9.93 -6.09 13.19
N ASP A 76 -9.15 -6.68 14.09
CA ASP A 76 -8.48 -5.96 15.17
C ASP A 76 -7.27 -5.22 14.59
N VAL A 77 -7.50 -3.95 14.22
CA VAL A 77 -6.50 -3.09 13.59
C VAL A 77 -6.43 -1.72 14.27
N GLU A 78 -5.24 -1.22 14.43
CA GLU A 78 -4.95 0.16 14.80
C GLU A 78 -4.90 1.04 13.55
N ILE A 79 -5.62 2.16 13.56
CA ILE A 79 -5.60 3.11 12.45
C ILE A 79 -4.53 4.15 12.69
N GLU A 80 -3.58 4.24 11.76
CA GLU A 80 -2.55 5.27 11.76
C GLU A 80 -3.02 6.52 11.03
N GLU A 81 -3.05 7.66 11.70
CA GLU A 81 -3.50 8.95 11.14
C GLU A 81 -2.52 9.57 10.13
N LYS A 82 -1.27 9.13 10.14
CA LYS A 82 -0.21 9.65 9.26
C LYS A 82 0.25 8.60 8.27
N ALA A 83 -0.48 8.43 7.20
CA ALA A 83 0.02 7.68 6.06
C ALA A 83 0.70 8.62 5.05
N ALA A 84 1.94 8.33 4.70
CA ALA A 84 2.43 8.74 3.39
C ALA A 84 1.52 8.07 2.36
N VAL A 85 0.87 8.85 1.51
CA VAL A 85 0.00 8.32 0.44
C VAL A 85 0.89 7.50 -0.50
N ALA A 86 0.87 6.20 -0.34
CA ALA A 86 1.41 5.27 -1.33
C ALA A 86 0.24 4.82 -2.20
N ALA A 87 0.05 5.47 -3.34
CA ALA A 87 -0.85 4.96 -4.36
C ALA A 87 -0.17 3.76 -5.03
N CYS A 88 -0.74 2.58 -4.88
CA CYS A 88 -0.34 1.40 -5.63
C CYS A 88 -1.44 1.09 -6.64
N ALA A 89 -1.23 1.45 -7.89
CA ALA A 89 -2.02 0.90 -8.98
C ALA A 89 -1.33 -0.39 -9.43
N SER A 90 -2.09 -1.45 -9.56
CA SER A 90 -1.59 -2.77 -9.94
C SER A 90 -2.22 -3.21 -11.24
N ASP A 91 -1.42 -3.73 -12.16
CA ASP A 91 -1.88 -4.40 -13.39
C ASP A 91 -2.76 -5.61 -13.08
N PHE A 92 -2.81 -6.02 -11.81
CA PHE A 92 -3.68 -7.10 -11.35
C PHE A 92 -5.15 -6.69 -11.21
N PHE A 93 -5.49 -5.41 -11.25
CA PHE A 93 -6.88 -4.96 -11.11
C PHE A 93 -7.81 -5.56 -12.18
N GLU A 94 -7.31 -5.80 -13.38
CA GLU A 94 -8.08 -6.45 -14.45
C GLU A 94 -8.58 -7.88 -14.10
N LYS A 95 -7.98 -8.50 -13.09
CA LYS A 95 -8.32 -9.85 -12.65
C LYS A 95 -9.41 -9.90 -11.57
N TYR A 96 -9.85 -8.75 -11.06
CA TYR A 96 -10.83 -8.66 -9.97
C TYR A 96 -12.14 -8.03 -10.44
N ASN A 97 -13.27 -8.50 -9.88
CA ASN A 97 -14.61 -8.12 -10.35
C ASN A 97 -15.17 -6.87 -9.64
N ASN A 98 -14.82 -6.63 -8.38
CA ASN A 98 -15.44 -5.63 -7.51
C ASN A 98 -14.52 -4.45 -7.18
N ILE A 99 -13.75 -3.96 -8.14
CA ILE A 99 -12.82 -2.85 -7.92
C ILE A 99 -13.60 -1.56 -7.66
N PRO A 100 -13.31 -0.84 -6.56
CA PRO A 100 -13.91 0.46 -6.30
C PRO A 100 -13.66 1.45 -7.44
N GLU A 101 -14.66 2.27 -7.78
CA GLU A 101 -14.53 3.28 -8.84
C GLU A 101 -13.39 4.26 -8.58
N THR A 102 -13.07 4.53 -7.32
CA THR A 102 -11.95 5.38 -6.90
C THR A 102 -10.57 4.82 -7.29
N LEU A 103 -10.48 3.52 -7.55
CA LEU A 103 -9.24 2.86 -8.00
C LEU A 103 -9.25 2.56 -9.50
N LYS A 104 -10.41 2.65 -10.17
CA LYS A 104 -10.53 2.52 -11.62
C LYS A 104 -10.03 3.81 -12.28
N GLY A 105 -9.13 3.67 -13.22
CA GLY A 105 -8.63 4.81 -14.01
C GLY A 105 -7.54 5.62 -13.32
N ILE A 106 -6.94 5.13 -12.27
CA ILE A 106 -5.69 5.68 -11.77
C ILE A 106 -4.61 5.34 -12.81
N ASP A 107 -4.32 6.29 -13.68
CA ASP A 107 -3.20 6.19 -14.60
C ASP A 107 -1.90 6.23 -13.78
N THR A 108 -1.32 5.06 -13.55
CA THR A 108 -0.07 4.88 -12.80
C THR A 108 1.05 5.76 -13.33
N LYS A 109 1.07 6.03 -14.63
CA LYS A 109 2.09 6.86 -15.27
C LYS A 109 2.01 8.29 -14.75
N ASN A 110 0.81 8.87 -14.68
CA ASN A 110 0.61 10.22 -14.15
C ASN A 110 0.99 10.35 -12.66
N ILE A 111 0.76 9.30 -11.86
CA ILE A 111 1.15 9.28 -10.44
C ILE A 111 2.67 9.13 -10.30
N VAL A 112 3.28 8.25 -11.05
CA VAL A 112 4.74 8.07 -11.05
C VAL A 112 5.42 9.36 -11.51
N ASP A 113 4.95 9.99 -12.58
CA ASP A 113 5.48 11.26 -13.08
C ASP A 113 5.32 12.38 -12.03
N ALA A 114 4.19 12.47 -11.34
CA ALA A 114 3.97 13.43 -10.27
C ALA A 114 4.87 13.19 -9.04
N VAL A 115 5.07 11.93 -8.65
CA VAL A 115 5.98 11.57 -7.55
C VAL A 115 7.44 11.87 -7.93
N ILE A 116 7.86 11.57 -9.15
CA ILE A 116 9.21 11.88 -9.63
C ILE A 116 9.41 13.41 -9.61
N ALA A 117 8.47 14.19 -10.15
CA ALA A 117 8.54 15.66 -10.15
C ALA A 117 8.63 16.22 -8.72
N GLU A 118 7.88 15.70 -7.77
CA GLU A 118 7.95 16.13 -6.37
C GLU A 118 9.28 15.76 -5.71
N LEU A 119 9.84 14.59 -6.00
CA LEU A 119 11.16 14.17 -5.49
C LEU A 119 12.28 15.06 -6.07
N GLU A 120 12.21 15.37 -7.36
CA GLU A 120 13.16 16.28 -8.02
C GLU A 120 13.07 17.69 -7.42
N ASN A 121 11.87 18.21 -7.20
CA ASN A 121 11.64 19.50 -6.56
C ASN A 121 12.24 19.56 -5.15
N ARG A 122 12.03 18.53 -4.33
CA ARG A 122 12.62 18.43 -2.98
C ARG A 122 14.14 18.35 -3.04
N SER A 123 14.69 17.58 -3.96
CA SER A 123 16.13 17.47 -4.16
C SER A 123 16.75 18.80 -4.58
N ASN A 124 16.13 19.51 -5.52
CA ASN A 124 16.59 20.82 -5.98
C ASN A 124 16.49 21.87 -4.86
N ALA A 125 15.41 21.90 -4.10
CA ALA A 125 15.24 22.79 -2.96
C ALA A 125 16.30 22.54 -1.88
N ALA A 126 16.62 21.29 -1.57
CA ALA A 126 17.66 20.92 -0.61
C ALA A 126 19.06 21.35 -1.09
N ALA A 127 19.36 21.15 -2.40
CA ALA A 127 20.62 21.56 -3.00
C ALA A 127 20.80 23.11 -2.99
N GLU A 128 19.72 23.85 -3.25
CA GLU A 128 19.75 25.30 -3.22
C GLU A 128 19.90 25.87 -1.80
N ALA A 129 19.22 25.26 -0.81
CA ALA A 129 19.38 25.60 0.59
C ALA A 129 20.83 25.36 1.08
N GLU A 130 21.46 24.27 0.64
CA GLU A 130 22.85 23.97 0.99
C GLU A 130 23.82 24.96 0.34
N LYS A 131 23.60 25.34 -0.93
CA LYS A 131 24.39 26.41 -1.58
C LYS A 131 24.30 27.74 -0.84
N GLN A 132 23.08 28.13 -0.43
CA GLN A 132 22.88 29.37 0.33
C GLN A 132 23.59 29.32 1.68
N ARG A 133 23.58 28.16 2.36
CA ARG A 133 24.29 27.97 3.61
C ARG A 133 25.81 28.11 3.43
N ILE A 134 26.37 27.45 2.43
CA ILE A 134 27.79 27.52 2.12
C ILE A 134 28.21 28.97 1.76
N GLU A 135 27.40 29.67 0.97
CA GLU A 135 27.72 31.06 0.59
C GLU A 135 27.62 32.02 1.79
N ALA A 136 26.65 31.82 2.69
CA ALA A 136 26.55 32.59 3.94
C ALA A 136 27.74 32.35 4.84
N GLU A 137 28.16 31.09 5.03
CA GLU A 137 29.35 30.73 5.83
C GLU A 137 30.63 31.33 5.24
N LYS A 138 30.76 31.29 3.91
CA LYS A 138 31.90 31.92 3.21
C LYS A 138 31.92 33.45 3.42
N GLN A 139 30.77 34.12 3.37
CA GLN A 139 30.69 35.56 3.64
C GLN A 139 31.06 35.91 5.09
N GLU A 140 30.67 35.06 6.03
CA GLU A 140 31.05 35.21 7.45
C GLU A 140 32.55 35.07 7.67
N ILE A 141 33.18 34.04 7.06
CA ILE A 141 34.63 33.83 7.10
C ILE A 141 35.38 35.02 6.46
N LEU A 142 34.89 35.51 5.31
CA LEU A 142 35.49 36.68 4.65
C LEU A 142 35.39 37.94 5.53
N LYS A 143 34.29 38.13 6.23
CA LYS A 143 34.10 39.24 7.18
C LYS A 143 35.06 39.16 8.35
N ASP A 144 35.26 37.95 8.90
CA ASP A 144 36.20 37.74 10.00
C ASP A 144 37.64 37.93 9.55
N LEU A 145 38.03 37.48 8.37
CA LEU A 145 39.30 37.74 7.73
C LEU A 145 39.56 39.25 7.53
N TYR A 146 38.53 40.01 7.17
CA TYR A 146 38.62 41.47 7.02
C TYR A 146 38.76 42.23 8.34
N LEU A 147 38.14 41.69 9.42
CA LEU A 147 38.19 42.28 10.76
C LEU A 147 39.49 41.95 11.51
N TYR A 148 40.10 40.80 11.25
CA TYR A 148 41.29 40.29 11.93
C TYR A 148 42.49 40.11 11.02
N GLY A 149 42.34 40.35 9.72
CA GLY A 149 43.39 40.24 8.74
C GLY A 149 44.21 41.52 8.66
N MET A 150 45.39 41.42 9.20
CA MET A 150 46.45 42.37 8.84
C MET A 150 46.88 42.13 7.38
#